data_8317a1eabcf1161c932865c9be70678f
#
_entry.id   8317a1eabcf1161c932865c9be70678f
#
_cell.length_a   1.000
_cell.length_b   1.000
_cell.length_c   1.000
_cell.angle_alpha   90.00
_cell.angle_beta   90.00
_cell.angle_gamma   90.00
#
_symmetry.space_group_name_H-M   'P 1'
#
loop_
_entity.id
_entity.type
_entity.pdbx_description
1 polymer ?
#
loop_
_entity_poly.entity_id
_entity_poly.type
_entity_poly.pdbx_seq_one_letter_code
_entity_poly.pdbx_strand_id
1 'polypeptide(L)'
;MTMTVKYLKHLQLEGKAENTIDTYKYHLIEFLGWISDQNLTIFNVKPPHLIAFKEHLLQSGKSERTVNCIISCVRGYYDYLISNGMLDTNPVSNLLRIRVPAYRQYRLTDEELEQFYQFIDHLQPNVRAAFYLLIGSGARVSEITQLTKDDFFL
;
A
#
# COMPACT_ATOMS: atom_id res chain seq x y z
N MET A 1 2.94 25.99 -5.54
CA MET A 1 2.61 24.70 -4.90
C MET A 1 2.30 23.71 -6.03
N THR A 2 3.03 22.59 -6.13
CA THR A 2 2.84 21.63 -7.23
C THR A 2 1.48 20.92 -7.10
N MET A 3 0.90 20.46 -8.24
CA MET A 3 -0.37 19.72 -8.24
C MET A 3 -0.34 18.48 -7.33
N THR A 4 0.81 17.78 -7.30
CA THR A 4 1.03 16.64 -6.43
C THR A 4 0.88 17.01 -4.95
N VAL A 5 1.44 18.12 -4.51
CA VAL A 5 1.31 18.58 -3.12
C VAL A 5 -0.14 18.91 -2.76
N LYS A 6 -0.88 19.50 -3.69
CA LYS A 6 -2.33 19.75 -3.49
C LYS A 6 -3.13 18.45 -3.37
N TYR A 7 -2.79 17.44 -4.18
CA TYR A 7 -3.42 16.13 -4.10
C TYR A 7 -3.13 15.42 -2.77
N LEU A 8 -1.87 15.40 -2.32
CA LEU A 8 -1.53 14.78 -1.03
C LEU A 8 -2.24 15.47 0.14
N LYS A 9 -2.37 16.80 0.10
CA LYS A 9 -3.18 17.54 1.07
C LYS A 9 -4.67 17.19 1.00
N HIS A 10 -5.21 16.97 -0.19
CA HIS A 10 -6.57 16.50 -0.39
C HIS A 10 -6.78 15.13 0.27
N LEU A 11 -5.87 14.17 0.08
CA LEU A 11 -5.93 12.85 0.74
C LEU A 11 -5.91 12.97 2.27
N GLN A 12 -5.14 13.92 2.81
CA GLN A 12 -5.11 14.21 4.24
C GLN A 12 -6.45 14.73 4.73
N LEU A 13 -7.10 15.63 3.98
CA LEU A 13 -8.43 16.15 4.29
C LEU A 13 -9.52 15.08 4.19
N GLU A 14 -9.34 14.06 3.34
CA GLU A 14 -10.20 12.87 3.28
C GLU A 14 -9.98 11.89 4.46
N GLY A 15 -9.08 12.18 5.38
CA GLY A 15 -8.80 11.34 6.54
C GLY A 15 -7.95 10.10 6.24
N LYS A 16 -7.21 10.08 5.12
CA LYS A 16 -6.26 8.98 4.84
C LYS A 16 -5.14 8.96 5.89
N ALA A 17 -4.78 7.75 6.32
CA ALA A 17 -3.66 7.55 7.25
C ALA A 17 -2.34 8.06 6.64
N GLU A 18 -1.46 8.61 7.49
CA GLU A 18 -0.17 9.19 7.09
C GLU A 18 0.67 8.20 6.26
N ASN A 19 0.79 6.95 6.70
CA ASN A 19 1.49 5.89 5.95
C ASN A 19 0.91 5.68 4.54
N THR A 20 -0.40 5.86 4.37
CA THR A 20 -1.04 5.78 3.05
C THR A 20 -0.63 6.96 2.19
N ILE A 21 -0.60 8.17 2.75
CA ILE A 21 -0.21 9.39 2.04
C ILE A 21 1.25 9.31 1.59
N ASP A 22 2.15 8.81 2.46
CA ASP A 22 3.56 8.60 2.11
C ASP A 22 3.72 7.56 0.99
N THR A 23 2.96 6.48 1.03
CA THR A 23 2.93 5.47 -0.05
C THR A 23 2.49 6.11 -1.38
N TYR A 24 1.42 6.90 -1.37
CA TYR A 24 0.95 7.62 -2.56
C TYR A 24 2.00 8.60 -3.09
N LYS A 25 2.62 9.36 -2.19
CA LYS A 25 3.70 10.30 -2.53
C LYS A 25 4.85 9.58 -3.24
N TYR A 26 5.32 8.45 -2.68
CA TYR A 26 6.40 7.66 -3.26
C TYR A 26 6.04 7.16 -4.66
N HIS A 27 4.87 6.56 -4.82
CA HIS A 27 4.42 6.02 -6.11
C HIS A 27 4.20 7.10 -7.17
N LEU A 28 3.71 8.28 -6.76
CA LEU A 28 3.54 9.39 -7.69
C LEU A 28 4.87 10.00 -8.12
N ILE A 29 5.86 10.09 -7.23
CA ILE A 29 7.21 10.54 -7.59
C ILE A 29 7.81 9.59 -8.65
N GLU A 30 7.68 8.28 -8.45
CA GLU A 30 8.16 7.28 -9.42
C GLU A 30 7.47 7.43 -10.78
N PHE A 31 6.15 7.56 -10.80
CA PHE A 31 5.39 7.78 -12.05
C PHE A 31 5.76 9.07 -12.75
N LEU A 32 5.82 10.19 -12.01
CA LEU A 32 6.13 11.50 -12.57
C LEU A 32 7.58 11.57 -13.10
N GLY A 33 8.52 10.90 -12.44
CA GLY A 33 9.88 10.72 -12.92
C GLY A 33 9.88 9.97 -14.26
N TRP A 34 9.21 8.81 -14.30
CA TRP A 34 9.16 7.99 -15.51
C TRP A 34 8.54 8.75 -16.71
N ILE A 35 7.41 9.46 -16.55
CA ILE A 35 6.84 10.23 -17.66
C ILE A 35 7.75 11.39 -18.09
N SER A 36 8.46 12.02 -17.16
CA SER A 36 9.44 13.06 -17.47
C SER A 36 10.58 12.50 -18.35
N ASP A 37 11.10 11.32 -18.05
CA ASP A 37 12.14 10.65 -18.84
C ASP A 37 11.66 10.28 -20.24
N GLN A 38 10.35 10.11 -20.44
CA GLN A 38 9.72 9.89 -21.74
C GLN A 38 9.34 11.20 -22.46
N ASN A 39 9.77 12.37 -21.97
CA ASN A 39 9.35 13.70 -22.45
C ASN A 39 7.82 13.89 -22.44
N LEU A 40 7.13 13.26 -21.50
CA LEU A 40 5.69 13.37 -21.30
C LEU A 40 5.38 14.30 -20.11
N THR A 41 4.19 14.83 -20.13
CA THR A 41 3.57 15.54 -18.99
C THR A 41 2.32 14.82 -18.55
N ILE A 42 1.84 15.08 -17.34
CA ILE A 42 0.61 14.48 -16.81
C ILE A 42 -0.61 14.70 -17.73
N PHE A 43 -0.60 15.75 -18.56
CA PHE A 43 -1.71 16.14 -19.44
C PHE A 43 -1.70 15.41 -20.79
N ASN A 44 -0.58 14.84 -21.23
CA ASN A 44 -0.48 14.19 -22.53
C ASN A 44 -0.24 12.67 -22.44
N VAL A 45 -0.30 12.11 -21.23
CA VAL A 45 -0.26 10.66 -21.03
C VAL A 45 -1.52 10.02 -21.65
N LYS A 46 -1.30 8.95 -22.42
CA LYS A 46 -2.34 8.14 -23.06
C LYS A 46 -2.27 6.68 -22.56
N PRO A 47 -3.35 5.89 -22.75
CA PRO A 47 -3.34 4.47 -22.33
C PRO A 47 -2.11 3.65 -22.76
N PRO A 48 -1.55 3.78 -24.00
CA PRO A 48 -0.33 3.06 -24.36
C PRO A 48 0.88 3.41 -23.49
N HIS A 49 1.02 4.66 -23.06
CA HIS A 49 2.12 5.06 -22.17
C HIS A 49 2.00 4.38 -20.79
N LEU A 50 0.77 4.19 -20.29
CA LEU A 50 0.53 3.49 -19.02
C LEU A 50 0.79 1.98 -19.12
N ILE A 51 0.59 1.39 -20.30
CA ILE A 51 1.01 -0.01 -20.57
C ILE A 51 2.53 -0.10 -20.50
N ALA A 52 3.25 0.79 -21.15
CA ALA A 52 4.71 0.85 -21.10
C ALA A 52 5.23 1.11 -19.68
N PHE A 53 4.57 1.99 -18.92
CA PHE A 53 4.91 2.19 -17.50
C PHE A 53 4.72 0.92 -16.68
N LYS A 54 3.62 0.21 -16.86
CA LYS A 54 3.37 -1.08 -16.19
C LYS A 54 4.46 -2.11 -16.52
N GLU A 55 4.86 -2.22 -17.79
CA GLU A 55 5.94 -3.11 -18.22
C GLU A 55 7.27 -2.72 -17.58
N HIS A 56 7.60 -1.43 -17.54
CA HIS A 56 8.77 -0.90 -16.86
C HIS A 56 8.80 -1.30 -15.36
N LEU A 57 7.69 -1.17 -14.67
CA LEU A 57 7.59 -1.57 -13.25
C LEU A 57 7.83 -3.08 -13.05
N LEU A 58 7.30 -3.92 -13.93
CA LEU A 58 7.53 -5.37 -13.87
C LEU A 58 9.00 -5.72 -14.16
N GLN A 59 9.61 -5.09 -15.16
CA GLN A 59 11.01 -5.28 -15.51
C GLN A 59 11.96 -4.80 -14.40
N SER A 60 11.57 -3.81 -13.61
CA SER A 60 12.31 -3.36 -12.42
C SER A 60 12.20 -4.32 -11.23
N GLY A 61 11.54 -5.48 -11.38
CA GLY A 61 11.43 -6.52 -10.35
C GLY A 61 10.30 -6.30 -9.33
N LYS A 62 9.40 -5.36 -9.57
CA LYS A 62 8.25 -5.16 -8.67
C LYS A 62 7.25 -6.30 -8.80
N SER A 63 6.67 -6.71 -7.66
CA SER A 63 5.59 -7.71 -7.67
C SER A 63 4.33 -7.17 -8.36
N GLU A 64 3.54 -8.06 -8.96
CA GLU A 64 2.26 -7.73 -9.61
C GLU A 64 1.31 -6.98 -8.66
N ARG A 65 1.33 -7.34 -7.38
CA ARG A 65 0.54 -6.66 -6.33
C ARG A 65 1.01 -5.21 -6.13
N THR A 66 2.32 -4.98 -6.10
CA THR A 66 2.93 -3.65 -5.99
C THR A 66 2.60 -2.81 -7.22
N VAL A 67 2.72 -3.39 -8.42
CA VAL A 67 2.36 -2.73 -9.68
C VAL A 67 0.88 -2.30 -9.66
N ASN A 68 -0.03 -3.18 -9.25
CA ASN A 68 -1.44 -2.85 -9.11
C ASN A 68 -1.69 -1.70 -8.12
N CYS A 69 -0.93 -1.65 -7.02
CA CYS A 69 -1.00 -0.55 -6.05
C CYS A 69 -0.57 0.77 -6.68
N ILE A 70 0.57 0.79 -7.39
CA ILE A 70 1.08 1.97 -8.09
C ILE A 70 0.06 2.48 -9.11
N ILE A 71 -0.47 1.60 -9.97
CA ILE A 71 -1.47 1.95 -10.97
C ILE A 71 -2.74 2.52 -10.32
N SER A 72 -3.14 1.98 -9.17
CA SER A 72 -4.29 2.50 -8.40
C SER A 72 -4.02 3.91 -7.84
N CYS A 73 -2.80 4.18 -7.37
CA CYS A 73 -2.40 5.52 -6.93
C CYS A 73 -2.42 6.53 -8.10
N VAL A 74 -1.88 6.13 -9.25
CA VAL A 74 -1.89 6.96 -10.47
C VAL A 74 -3.32 7.25 -10.91
N ARG A 75 -4.21 6.25 -10.89
CA ARG A 75 -5.63 6.43 -11.19
C ARG A 75 -6.26 7.48 -10.27
N GLY A 76 -6.09 7.35 -8.95
CA GLY A 76 -6.65 8.29 -7.98
C GLY A 76 -6.14 9.72 -8.20
N TYR A 77 -4.88 9.88 -8.63
CA TYR A 77 -4.34 11.18 -8.98
C TYR A 77 -5.03 11.78 -10.22
N TYR A 78 -5.28 10.99 -11.27
CA TYR A 78 -6.03 11.43 -12.44
C TYR A 78 -7.48 11.76 -12.11
N ASP A 79 -8.14 10.97 -11.27
CA ASP A 79 -9.51 11.25 -10.80
C ASP A 79 -9.57 12.59 -10.05
N TYR A 80 -8.57 12.89 -9.22
CA TYR A 80 -8.43 14.19 -8.56
C TYR A 80 -8.25 15.33 -9.56
N LEU A 81 -7.44 15.18 -10.62
CA LEU A 81 -7.25 16.21 -11.63
C LEU A 81 -8.54 16.49 -12.40
N ILE A 82 -9.33 15.46 -12.69
CA ILE A 82 -10.64 15.59 -13.33
C ILE A 82 -11.63 16.33 -12.42
N SER A 83 -11.72 15.94 -11.14
CA SER A 83 -12.62 16.58 -10.18
C SER A 83 -12.31 18.08 -9.96
N ASN A 84 -11.08 18.50 -10.27
CA ASN A 84 -10.65 19.91 -10.25
C ASN A 84 -10.69 20.59 -11.62
N GLY A 85 -11.32 19.99 -12.64
CA GLY A 85 -11.49 20.57 -13.97
C GLY A 85 -10.19 20.72 -14.77
N MET A 86 -9.13 19.98 -14.41
CA MET A 86 -7.84 20.06 -15.08
C MET A 86 -7.70 19.08 -16.25
N LEU A 87 -8.53 18.04 -16.27
CA LEU A 87 -8.61 17.01 -17.30
C LEU A 87 -10.05 16.56 -17.48
N ASP A 88 -10.39 16.09 -18.68
CA ASP A 88 -11.73 15.60 -19.00
C ASP A 88 -11.87 14.09 -18.80
N THR A 89 -10.78 13.34 -18.96
CA THR A 89 -10.81 11.88 -18.94
C THR A 89 -9.60 11.28 -18.21
N ASN A 90 -9.83 10.15 -17.55
CA ASN A 90 -8.76 9.38 -16.89
C ASN A 90 -8.15 8.37 -17.89
N PRO A 91 -6.85 8.47 -18.21
CA PRO A 91 -6.22 7.53 -19.13
C PRO A 91 -5.99 6.14 -18.52
N VAL A 92 -6.16 5.99 -17.19
CA VAL A 92 -5.94 4.72 -16.48
C VAL A 92 -7.15 3.80 -16.63
N SER A 93 -7.10 2.87 -17.57
CA SER A 93 -8.17 1.88 -17.77
C SER A 93 -8.12 0.72 -16.76
N ASN A 94 -9.26 0.02 -16.59
CA ASN A 94 -9.31 -1.20 -15.77
C ASN A 94 -8.48 -2.36 -16.35
N LEU A 95 -8.19 -2.34 -17.65
CA LEU A 95 -7.38 -3.35 -18.32
C LEU A 95 -5.90 -3.35 -17.88
N LEU A 96 -5.44 -2.28 -17.23
CA LEU A 96 -4.09 -2.21 -16.67
C LEU A 96 -3.90 -3.09 -15.43
N ARG A 97 -4.99 -3.50 -14.78
CA ARG A 97 -4.91 -4.33 -13.57
C ARG A 97 -4.44 -5.74 -13.90
N ILE A 98 -3.39 -6.19 -13.22
CA ILE A 98 -2.86 -7.55 -13.33
C ILE A 98 -3.69 -8.45 -12.42
N ARG A 99 -4.11 -9.61 -12.93
CA ARG A 99 -4.79 -10.62 -12.12
C ARG A 99 -3.75 -11.33 -11.25
N VAL A 100 -3.77 -11.04 -9.96
CA VAL A 100 -2.92 -11.71 -8.97
C VAL A 100 -3.70 -12.89 -8.40
N PRO A 101 -3.14 -14.12 -8.41
CA PRO A 101 -3.76 -15.25 -7.74
C PRO A 101 -3.97 -14.96 -6.25
N ALA A 102 -5.04 -15.51 -5.68
CA ALA A 102 -5.26 -15.42 -4.25
C ALA A 102 -4.09 -16.11 -3.51
N TYR A 103 -3.44 -15.38 -2.61
CA TYR A 103 -2.40 -15.96 -1.77
C TYR A 103 -3.04 -17.00 -0.84
N ARG A 104 -2.59 -18.25 -0.94
CA ARG A 104 -3.00 -19.30 -0.02
C ARG A 104 -2.27 -19.05 1.30
N GLN A 105 -3.01 -18.63 2.32
CA GLN A 105 -2.42 -18.47 3.65
C GLN A 105 -1.96 -19.85 4.15
N TYR A 106 -0.68 -19.95 4.48
CA TYR A 106 -0.17 -21.08 5.22
C TYR A 106 -0.75 -21.02 6.64
N ARG A 107 -1.26 -22.13 7.11
CA ARG A 107 -1.71 -22.30 8.49
C ARG A 107 -0.78 -23.31 9.15
N LEU A 108 -0.33 -22.99 10.35
CA LEU A 108 0.43 -23.95 11.16
C LEU A 108 -0.42 -25.19 11.40
N THR A 109 0.21 -26.36 11.39
CA THR A 109 -0.40 -27.59 11.90
C THR A 109 -0.48 -27.53 13.43
N ASP A 110 -1.24 -28.45 14.04
CA ASP A 110 -1.35 -28.49 15.51
C ASP A 110 0.02 -28.79 16.17
N GLU A 111 0.86 -29.62 15.54
CA GLU A 111 2.21 -29.93 16.00
C GLU A 111 3.15 -28.72 15.90
N GLU A 112 3.08 -27.95 14.79
CA GLU A 112 3.86 -26.73 14.61
C GLU A 112 3.42 -25.64 15.60
N LEU A 113 2.12 -25.58 15.90
CA LEU A 113 1.57 -24.65 16.87
C LEU A 113 2.05 -24.97 18.29
N GLU A 114 2.08 -26.24 18.67
CA GLU A 114 2.60 -26.71 19.96
C GLU A 114 4.09 -26.36 20.11
N GLN A 115 4.91 -26.63 19.10
CA GLN A 115 6.33 -26.25 19.08
C GLN A 115 6.51 -24.73 19.20
N PHE A 116 5.63 -23.96 18.59
CA PHE A 116 5.66 -22.51 18.66
C PHE A 116 5.32 -22.00 20.07
N TYR A 117 4.34 -22.59 20.76
CA TYR A 117 4.05 -22.27 22.16
C TYR A 117 5.22 -22.61 23.08
N GLN A 118 5.83 -23.78 22.94
CA GLN A 118 7.02 -24.14 23.70
C GLN A 118 8.17 -23.15 23.50
N PHE A 119 8.39 -22.69 22.25
CA PHE A 119 9.37 -21.65 21.97
C PHE A 119 9.05 -20.32 22.68
N ILE A 120 7.79 -19.87 22.62
CA ILE A 120 7.35 -18.61 23.24
C ILE A 120 7.57 -18.62 24.76
N ASP A 121 7.38 -19.76 25.44
CA ASP A 121 7.50 -19.87 26.88
C ASP A 121 8.94 -19.63 27.38
N HIS A 122 9.94 -19.78 26.53
CA HIS A 122 11.33 -19.47 26.84
C HIS A 122 11.72 -18.00 26.60
N LEU A 123 10.81 -17.18 26.05
CA LEU A 123 11.10 -15.78 25.76
C LEU A 123 10.98 -14.89 27.02
N GLN A 124 11.56 -13.71 26.93
CA GLN A 124 11.42 -12.66 27.94
C GLN A 124 9.93 -12.37 28.22
N PRO A 125 9.52 -12.13 29.49
CA PRO A 125 8.12 -12.01 29.88
C PRO A 125 7.28 -11.03 29.07
N ASN A 126 7.84 -9.86 28.73
CA ASN A 126 7.18 -8.85 27.91
C ASN A 126 6.97 -9.29 26.45
N VAL A 127 7.97 -9.97 25.87
CA VAL A 127 7.88 -10.52 24.50
C VAL A 127 6.89 -11.68 24.46
N ARG A 128 6.95 -12.58 25.45
CA ARG A 128 6.02 -13.70 25.61
C ARG A 128 4.57 -13.19 25.71
N ALA A 129 4.31 -12.20 26.57
CA ALA A 129 2.99 -11.60 26.71
C ALA A 129 2.48 -11.02 25.39
N ALA A 130 3.33 -10.36 24.61
CA ALA A 130 2.96 -9.82 23.29
C ALA A 130 2.55 -10.93 22.31
N PHE A 131 3.28 -12.06 22.27
CA PHE A 131 2.91 -13.20 21.43
C PHE A 131 1.58 -13.83 21.84
N TYR A 132 1.34 -14.03 23.15
CA TYR A 132 0.06 -14.55 23.62
C TYR A 132 -1.11 -13.62 23.29
N LEU A 133 -0.91 -12.30 23.39
CA LEU A 133 -1.91 -11.31 22.98
C LEU A 133 -2.18 -11.37 21.47
N LEU A 134 -1.14 -11.48 20.64
CA LEU A 134 -1.29 -11.61 19.17
C LEU A 134 -2.10 -12.86 18.81
N ILE A 135 -1.77 -14.00 19.40
CA ILE A 135 -2.43 -15.29 19.11
C ILE A 135 -3.89 -15.26 19.62
N GLY A 136 -4.10 -14.82 20.86
CA GLY A 136 -5.41 -14.86 21.50
C GLY A 136 -6.41 -13.85 20.95
N SER A 137 -5.94 -12.66 20.52
CA SER A 137 -6.80 -11.58 20.02
C SER A 137 -6.86 -11.50 18.49
N GLY A 138 -5.88 -12.05 17.77
CA GLY A 138 -5.73 -11.82 16.33
C GLY A 138 -5.38 -10.39 15.95
N ALA A 139 -4.98 -9.57 16.93
CA ALA A 139 -4.59 -8.19 16.72
C ALA A 139 -3.33 -8.06 15.85
N ARG A 140 -3.15 -6.91 15.22
CA ARG A 140 -1.91 -6.62 14.48
C ARG A 140 -0.78 -6.27 15.43
N VAL A 141 0.47 -6.53 15.02
CA VAL A 141 1.66 -6.18 15.81
C VAL A 141 1.65 -4.70 16.22
N SER A 142 1.27 -3.79 15.30
CA SER A 142 1.16 -2.36 15.59
C SER A 142 0.12 -2.02 16.64
N GLU A 143 -0.96 -2.78 16.75
CA GLU A 143 -2.01 -2.60 17.77
C GLU A 143 -1.49 -3.04 19.13
N ILE A 144 -0.80 -4.19 19.20
CA ILE A 144 -0.19 -4.69 20.45
C ILE A 144 0.91 -3.75 20.98
N THR A 145 1.75 -3.20 20.09
CA THR A 145 2.84 -2.29 20.48
C THR A 145 2.37 -0.92 20.97
N GLN A 146 1.13 -0.56 20.71
CA GLN A 146 0.50 0.68 21.19
C GLN A 146 -0.29 0.51 22.49
N LEU A 147 -0.47 -0.73 22.98
CA LEU A 147 -1.19 -1.00 24.22
C LEU A 147 -0.49 -0.34 25.42
N THR A 148 -1.29 0.29 26.25
CA THR A 148 -0.91 0.87 27.53
C THR A 148 -1.59 0.13 28.68
N LYS A 149 -1.22 0.43 29.91
CA LYS A 149 -1.85 -0.17 31.09
C LYS A 149 -3.35 0.15 31.19
N ASP A 150 -3.76 1.30 30.65
CA ASP A 150 -5.14 1.78 30.69
C ASP A 150 -6.07 1.02 29.73
N ASP A 151 -5.49 0.26 28.80
CA ASP A 151 -6.25 -0.59 27.87
C ASP A 151 -6.64 -1.96 28.50
N PHE A 152 -6.14 -2.25 29.71
CA PHE A 152 -6.47 -3.46 30.45
C PHE A 152 -7.43 -3.12 31.57
N PHE A 153 -8.69 -3.55 31.44
CA PHE A 153 -9.68 -3.52 32.52
C PHE A 153 -9.44 -4.72 33.44
N LEU A 154 -8.70 -4.52 34.52
CA LEU A 154 -8.46 -5.49 35.60
C LEU A 154 -9.36 -5.23 36.78
#